data_cd4ab0490668024d7c3330d7f51aa173
#
_entry.id   cd4ab0490668024d7c3330d7f51aa173
#
_cell.length_a   1.000
_cell.length_b   1.000
_cell.length_c   1.000
_cell.angle_alpha   90.00
_cell.angle_beta   90.00
_cell.angle_gamma   90.00
#
_symmetry.space_group_name_H-M   'P 1'
#
loop_
_entity.id
_entity.type
_entity.pdbx_description
1 polymer ?
#
loop_
_entity_poly.entity_id
_entity_poly.type
_entity_poly.pdbx_seq_one_letter_code
_entity_poly.pdbx_strand_id
1 'polypeptide(L)'
;MNKASLWISCLVLFLLAGCTNAGKQAAEEETTFTNPVIYADVPDVDVIRVGSDYYMISTTAHMSPGAPIMHSKDLVNWKIISYVFDEINESPKNNLEGGNIYSRGQWAASLRYHDGLFYVFFGTGNKSYIYTAKDPAGKWEQKLVIDEYLHDASMLFDDDGRIYLAYGARHIRIIEFNKDLSGINPNGLQVEVIPGEPQGLLEGTHFYKFNGKYYLTLIWWPEGGIRTQLCFRSDKVSGPYEMKTILSDDLGYANHGVAQGCFIDTEAGEWY
;
A
#
# COMPACT_ATOMS: atom_id res chain seq x y z
N MET A 1 2.73 -77.21 69.39
CA MET A 1 1.83 -77.51 68.25
C MET A 1 0.64 -76.55 68.28
N ASN A 2 0.74 -75.35 67.69
CA ASN A 2 -0.33 -74.38 67.73
C ASN A 2 -0.56 -73.85 66.30
N LYS A 3 -1.75 -74.02 65.78
CA LYS A 3 -2.23 -73.57 64.52
C LYS A 3 -2.71 -72.15 64.71
N ALA A 4 -2.14 -71.20 64.00
CA ALA A 4 -2.63 -69.81 63.88
C ALA A 4 -3.44 -69.69 62.63
N SER A 5 -4.72 -69.25 62.79
CA SER A 5 -5.61 -68.93 61.68
C SER A 5 -5.33 -67.52 61.12
N LEU A 6 -5.13 -67.45 59.84
CA LEU A 6 -4.96 -66.21 59.14
C LEU A 6 -6.26 -65.67 58.58
N TRP A 7 -6.69 -64.51 59.06
CA TRP A 7 -7.84 -63.79 58.48
C TRP A 7 -7.35 -62.82 57.41
N ILE A 8 -7.78 -63.03 56.21
CA ILE A 8 -7.52 -62.10 55.05
C ILE A 8 -8.70 -61.14 54.99
N SER A 9 -8.46 -59.90 55.34
CA SER A 9 -9.36 -58.77 55.06
C SER A 9 -9.12 -58.24 53.66
N CYS A 10 -10.10 -58.44 52.78
CA CYS A 10 -10.11 -57.79 51.46
C CYS A 10 -10.49 -56.32 51.59
N LEU A 11 -9.55 -55.46 51.42
CA LEU A 11 -9.77 -54.01 51.26
C LEU A 11 -10.03 -53.71 49.79
N VAL A 12 -11.27 -53.39 49.44
CA VAL A 12 -11.62 -52.93 48.07
C VAL A 12 -11.34 -51.45 47.98
N LEU A 13 -10.28 -51.10 47.30
CA LEU A 13 -9.98 -49.71 46.94
C LEU A 13 -10.76 -49.32 45.68
N PHE A 14 -11.77 -48.46 45.84
CA PHE A 14 -12.39 -47.76 44.73
C PHE A 14 -11.45 -46.66 44.23
N LEU A 15 -10.78 -46.89 43.08
CA LEU A 15 -10.09 -45.85 42.33
C LEU A 15 -11.11 -45.05 41.53
N LEU A 16 -11.48 -43.87 42.03
CA LEU A 16 -12.16 -42.85 41.23
C LEU A 16 -11.15 -42.29 40.24
N ALA A 17 -11.22 -42.74 38.98
CA ALA A 17 -10.53 -42.12 37.86
C ALA A 17 -11.25 -40.79 37.52
N GLY A 18 -10.78 -39.72 38.10
CA GLY A 18 -11.14 -38.37 37.66
C GLY A 18 -10.55 -38.09 36.28
N CYS A 19 -11.37 -38.15 35.24
CA CYS A 19 -11.00 -37.59 33.92
C CYS A 19 -10.90 -36.07 34.06
N THR A 20 -9.72 -35.55 34.32
CA THR A 20 -9.43 -34.15 34.06
C THR A 20 -9.30 -34.00 32.57
N ASN A 21 -10.33 -33.45 31.90
CA ASN A 21 -10.22 -32.87 30.59
C ASN A 21 -9.29 -31.67 30.71
N ALA A 22 -7.99 -31.89 30.61
CA ALA A 22 -7.04 -30.87 30.28
C ALA A 22 -7.32 -30.49 28.83
N GLY A 23 -8.17 -29.47 28.63
CA GLY A 23 -8.28 -28.79 27.35
C GLY A 23 -6.86 -28.38 26.93
N LYS A 24 -6.31 -29.07 25.96
CA LYS A 24 -5.16 -28.55 25.21
C LYS A 24 -5.65 -27.27 24.59
N GLN A 25 -5.35 -26.15 25.24
CA GLN A 25 -5.26 -24.85 24.53
C GLN A 25 -4.21 -25.09 23.45
N ALA A 26 -4.65 -25.22 22.20
CA ALA A 26 -3.72 -25.15 21.08
C ALA A 26 -3.00 -23.81 21.25
N ALA A 27 -1.71 -23.85 21.47
CA ALA A 27 -0.89 -22.66 21.36
C ALA A 27 -1.14 -22.16 19.93
N GLU A 28 -1.64 -20.94 19.78
CA GLU A 28 -1.62 -20.27 18.50
C GLU A 28 -0.16 -20.30 18.04
N GLU A 29 0.07 -21.00 16.96
CA GLU A 29 1.39 -21.00 16.31
C GLU A 29 1.63 -19.57 15.88
N GLU A 30 2.56 -18.90 16.51
CA GLU A 30 2.98 -17.55 16.15
C GLU A 30 3.49 -17.61 14.70
N THR A 31 2.66 -17.18 13.75
CA THR A 31 3.05 -17.13 12.34
C THR A 31 4.03 -15.99 12.15
N THR A 32 5.29 -16.32 11.96
CA THR A 32 6.36 -15.35 11.69
C THR A 32 6.71 -15.34 10.20
N PHE A 33 7.22 -14.21 9.73
CA PHE A 33 7.77 -14.05 8.38
C PHE A 33 9.17 -13.44 8.44
N THR A 34 9.87 -13.50 7.34
CA THR A 34 11.22 -12.91 7.20
C THR A 34 11.21 -11.88 6.07
N ASN A 35 11.78 -10.71 6.33
CA ASN A 35 12.00 -9.69 5.29
C ASN A 35 13.25 -10.03 4.44
N PRO A 36 13.23 -9.68 3.13
CA PRO A 36 12.07 -9.15 2.40
C PRO A 36 11.02 -10.22 2.12
N VAL A 37 9.74 -9.88 2.27
CA VAL A 37 8.61 -10.80 1.96
C VAL A 37 8.54 -11.13 0.47
N ILE A 38 9.02 -10.23 -0.39
CA ILE A 38 9.17 -10.45 -1.83
C ILE A 38 10.64 -10.26 -2.17
N TYR A 39 11.30 -11.34 -2.62
CA TYR A 39 12.70 -11.28 -3.03
C TYR A 39 12.82 -10.93 -4.53
N ALA A 40 12.35 -9.73 -4.87
CA ALA A 40 12.32 -9.16 -6.21
C ALA A 40 12.34 -7.63 -6.15
N ASP A 41 12.54 -7.00 -7.30
CA ASP A 41 12.40 -5.55 -7.45
C ASP A 41 10.91 -5.19 -7.55
N VAL A 42 10.38 -4.61 -6.48
CA VAL A 42 8.97 -4.20 -6.32
C VAL A 42 8.95 -2.81 -5.70
N PRO A 43 9.35 -1.77 -6.45
CA PRO A 43 9.46 -0.42 -5.92
C PRO A 43 8.11 0.31 -5.87
N ASP A 44 8.05 1.37 -5.05
CA ASP A 44 6.96 2.35 -5.01
C ASP A 44 5.58 1.71 -4.82
N VAL A 45 5.47 0.81 -3.85
CA VAL A 45 4.25 0.04 -3.63
C VAL A 45 3.11 0.90 -3.07
N ASP A 46 1.89 0.66 -3.56
CA ASP A 46 0.65 1.10 -2.93
C ASP A 46 -0.24 -0.12 -2.68
N VAL A 47 -0.68 -0.30 -1.43
CA VAL A 47 -1.42 -1.48 -0.98
C VAL A 47 -2.78 -1.07 -0.46
N ILE A 48 -3.81 -1.82 -0.82
CA ILE A 48 -5.17 -1.66 -0.28
C ILE A 48 -5.72 -2.99 0.20
N ARG A 49 -6.65 -2.92 1.15
CA ARG A 49 -7.46 -4.06 1.59
C ARG A 49 -8.89 -3.93 1.05
N VAL A 50 -9.43 -5.03 0.54
CA VAL A 50 -10.83 -5.14 0.12
C VAL A 50 -11.41 -6.41 0.74
N GLY A 51 -12.19 -6.26 1.80
CA GLY A 51 -12.62 -7.40 2.61
C GLY A 51 -11.44 -8.09 3.28
N SER A 52 -11.26 -9.38 3.01
CA SER A 52 -10.14 -10.21 3.51
C SER A 52 -8.99 -10.32 2.50
N ASP A 53 -9.02 -9.55 1.42
CA ASP A 53 -8.03 -9.59 0.35
C ASP A 53 -7.17 -8.33 0.35
N TYR A 54 -5.89 -8.50 0.05
CA TYR A 54 -4.93 -7.41 -0.13
C TYR A 54 -4.51 -7.33 -1.58
N TYR A 55 -4.47 -6.11 -2.10
CA TYR A 55 -4.02 -5.83 -3.46
C TYR A 55 -2.92 -4.79 -3.43
N MET A 56 -1.90 -5.03 -4.23
CA MET A 56 -0.73 -4.16 -4.32
C MET A 56 -0.43 -3.84 -5.78
N ILE A 57 -0.01 -2.62 -6.03
CA ILE A 57 0.54 -2.16 -7.30
C ILE A 57 1.99 -1.72 -7.09
N SER A 58 2.79 -1.76 -8.14
CA SER A 58 4.20 -1.35 -8.11
C SER A 58 4.63 -0.71 -9.42
N THR A 59 5.75 -0.02 -9.39
CA THR A 59 6.43 0.56 -10.55
C THR A 59 7.02 -0.52 -11.45
N THR A 60 6.93 -0.34 -12.77
CA THR A 60 7.63 -1.17 -13.76
C THR A 60 8.65 -0.41 -14.60
N ALA A 61 8.76 0.90 -14.42
CA ALA A 61 9.72 1.81 -15.03
C ALA A 61 9.81 1.72 -16.57
N HIS A 62 10.30 0.64 -17.14
CA HIS A 62 10.51 0.50 -18.59
C HIS A 62 9.92 -0.78 -19.18
N MET A 63 9.24 -1.57 -18.36
CA MET A 63 8.67 -2.85 -18.82
C MET A 63 7.22 -2.71 -19.24
N SER A 64 6.85 -3.47 -20.27
CA SER A 64 5.48 -3.73 -20.69
C SER A 64 5.28 -5.25 -20.78
N PRO A 65 4.17 -5.77 -20.29
CA PRO A 65 3.05 -5.06 -19.65
C PRO A 65 3.48 -4.37 -18.36
N GLY A 66 2.75 -3.35 -17.92
CA GLY A 66 3.13 -2.53 -16.79
C GLY A 66 2.04 -2.35 -15.74
N ALA A 67 2.44 -1.74 -14.60
CA ALA A 67 1.61 -1.57 -13.42
C ALA A 67 1.02 -2.92 -12.95
N PRO A 68 1.87 -3.85 -12.44
CA PRO A 68 1.42 -5.16 -11.99
C PRO A 68 0.47 -5.02 -10.80
N ILE A 69 -0.63 -5.75 -10.84
CA ILE A 69 -1.52 -5.94 -9.72
C ILE A 69 -1.17 -7.27 -9.05
N MET A 70 -0.81 -7.20 -7.80
CA MET A 70 -0.50 -8.36 -6.97
C MET A 70 -1.60 -8.57 -5.94
N HIS A 71 -1.84 -9.81 -5.57
CA HIS A 71 -2.84 -10.22 -4.60
C HIS A 71 -2.21 -11.06 -3.49
N SER A 72 -2.67 -10.84 -2.26
CA SER A 72 -2.31 -11.61 -1.08
C SER A 72 -3.53 -11.80 -0.15
N LYS A 73 -3.45 -12.81 0.72
CA LYS A 73 -4.40 -13.04 1.84
C LYS A 73 -3.78 -12.73 3.20
N ASP A 74 -2.47 -12.48 3.24
CA ASP A 74 -1.69 -12.44 4.48
C ASP A 74 -0.59 -11.39 4.50
N LEU A 75 -0.51 -10.52 3.48
CA LEU A 75 0.54 -9.51 3.28
C LEU A 75 1.96 -10.07 3.08
N VAL A 76 2.12 -11.39 3.08
CA VAL A 76 3.40 -12.09 2.97
C VAL A 76 3.53 -12.82 1.63
N ASN A 77 2.49 -13.58 1.26
CA ASN A 77 2.47 -14.39 0.06
C ASN A 77 1.75 -13.65 -1.08
N TRP A 78 2.51 -13.11 -2.01
CA TRP A 78 2.01 -12.29 -3.11
C TRP A 78 2.06 -13.01 -4.45
N LYS A 79 1.04 -12.78 -5.30
CA LYS A 79 0.97 -13.27 -6.67
C LYS A 79 0.57 -12.16 -7.60
N ILE A 80 1.28 -11.98 -8.72
CA ILE A 80 0.81 -11.13 -9.83
C ILE A 80 -0.42 -11.77 -10.43
N ILE A 81 -1.54 -11.03 -10.47
CA ILE A 81 -2.83 -11.49 -11.00
C ILE A 81 -3.20 -10.82 -12.30
N SER A 82 -2.68 -9.62 -12.58
CA SER A 82 -2.89 -8.89 -13.83
C SER A 82 -1.86 -7.77 -14.00
N TYR A 83 -1.96 -7.08 -15.12
CA TYR A 83 -1.30 -5.80 -15.39
C TYR A 83 -2.36 -4.78 -15.82
N VAL A 84 -2.17 -3.52 -15.44
CA VAL A 84 -3.14 -2.46 -15.76
C VAL A 84 -3.14 -2.13 -17.25
N PHE A 85 -2.00 -2.27 -17.91
CA PHE A 85 -1.88 -2.07 -19.36
C PHE A 85 -0.91 -3.06 -19.98
N ASP A 86 -1.20 -3.44 -21.23
CA ASP A 86 -0.34 -4.31 -22.01
C ASP A 86 0.81 -3.53 -22.65
N GLU A 87 0.52 -2.35 -23.18
CA GLU A 87 1.49 -1.44 -23.80
C GLU A 87 1.05 0.02 -23.70
N ILE A 88 2.00 0.93 -23.77
CA ILE A 88 1.77 2.37 -23.88
C ILE A 88 2.52 2.84 -25.13
N ASN A 89 1.77 3.30 -26.14
CA ASN A 89 2.28 3.73 -27.43
C ASN A 89 2.16 5.25 -27.61
N GLU A 90 2.81 6.03 -26.75
CA GLU A 90 2.76 7.51 -26.82
C GLU A 90 3.66 8.12 -27.89
N SER A 91 4.68 7.39 -28.28
CA SER A 91 5.65 7.85 -29.27
C SER A 91 6.31 6.67 -30.00
N PRO A 92 6.91 6.89 -31.19
CA PRO A 92 7.68 5.87 -31.89
C PRO A 92 8.80 5.24 -31.06
N LYS A 93 9.33 5.97 -30.05
CA LYS A 93 10.38 5.48 -29.14
C LYS A 93 9.89 4.38 -28.21
N ASN A 94 8.57 4.25 -27.96
CA ASN A 94 8.00 3.10 -27.27
C ASN A 94 8.25 1.81 -28.04
N ASN A 95 8.29 1.88 -29.37
CA ASN A 95 8.56 0.78 -30.28
C ASN A 95 10.03 0.71 -30.74
N LEU A 96 10.95 1.39 -30.05
CA LEU A 96 12.38 1.50 -30.35
C LEU A 96 12.69 2.19 -31.69
N GLU A 97 11.76 2.97 -32.22
CA GLU A 97 11.92 3.70 -33.47
C GLU A 97 12.53 5.09 -33.19
N GLY A 98 13.75 5.31 -33.65
CA GLY A 98 14.48 6.58 -33.44
C GLY A 98 14.93 6.82 -32.00
N GLY A 99 15.01 5.77 -31.19
CA GLY A 99 15.44 5.81 -29.79
C GLY A 99 14.68 4.86 -28.89
N ASN A 100 14.66 5.15 -27.60
CA ASN A 100 13.94 4.33 -26.59
C ASN A 100 13.37 5.19 -25.46
N ILE A 101 12.53 4.61 -24.65
CA ILE A 101 11.97 5.17 -23.42
C ILE A 101 12.44 4.42 -22.18
N TYR A 102 13.60 3.80 -22.22
CA TYR A 102 14.14 3.03 -21.11
C TYR A 102 14.14 3.84 -19.81
N SER A 103 13.65 3.28 -18.72
CA SER A 103 13.43 3.94 -17.41
C SER A 103 12.50 5.18 -17.47
N ARG A 104 11.63 5.29 -18.46
CA ARG A 104 10.64 6.38 -18.59
C ARG A 104 9.23 5.86 -18.83
N GLY A 105 8.94 4.66 -18.39
CA GLY A 105 7.63 4.07 -18.41
C GLY A 105 6.78 4.45 -17.20
N GLN A 106 6.02 3.50 -16.67
CA GLN A 106 5.15 3.73 -15.52
C GLN A 106 5.97 3.77 -14.23
N TRP A 107 5.77 4.86 -13.47
CA TRP A 107 6.33 5.09 -12.15
C TRP A 107 5.24 5.01 -11.08
N ALA A 108 5.58 5.32 -9.82
CA ALA A 108 4.72 5.21 -8.65
C ALA A 108 3.23 5.40 -8.95
N ALA A 109 2.44 4.35 -8.68
CA ALA A 109 1.02 4.32 -8.96
C ALA A 109 0.20 4.35 -7.68
N SER A 110 -1.00 4.91 -7.74
CA SER A 110 -2.00 4.86 -6.68
C SER A 110 -3.06 3.83 -7.01
N LEU A 111 -3.32 2.90 -6.09
CA LEU A 111 -4.38 1.90 -6.16
C LEU A 111 -5.48 2.23 -5.16
N ARG A 112 -6.74 2.28 -5.59
CA ARG A 112 -7.91 2.54 -4.73
C ARG A 112 -9.06 1.63 -5.10
N TYR A 113 -9.92 1.36 -4.11
CA TYR A 113 -11.20 0.69 -4.31
C TYR A 113 -12.32 1.57 -3.76
N HIS A 114 -13.30 1.87 -4.60
CA HIS A 114 -14.43 2.70 -4.24
C HIS A 114 -15.67 2.28 -5.03
N ASP A 115 -16.82 2.15 -4.38
CA ASP A 115 -18.13 1.82 -4.97
C ASP A 115 -18.10 0.61 -5.94
N GLY A 116 -17.39 -0.45 -5.55
CA GLY A 116 -17.34 -1.69 -6.34
C GLY A 116 -16.37 -1.65 -7.53
N LEU A 117 -15.55 -0.62 -7.65
CA LEU A 117 -14.52 -0.47 -8.69
C LEU A 117 -13.14 -0.28 -8.09
N PHE A 118 -12.16 -0.87 -8.75
CA PHE A 118 -10.76 -0.55 -8.55
C PHE A 118 -10.36 0.60 -9.47
N TYR A 119 -9.51 1.48 -8.95
CA TYR A 119 -8.97 2.63 -9.66
C TYR A 119 -7.45 2.60 -9.54
N VAL A 120 -6.78 2.83 -10.64
CA VAL A 120 -5.33 3.02 -10.69
C VAL A 120 -5.02 4.35 -11.33
N PHE A 121 -4.22 5.17 -10.64
CA PHE A 121 -3.64 6.37 -11.20
C PHE A 121 -2.13 6.16 -11.35
N PHE A 122 -1.55 6.56 -12.46
CA PHE A 122 -0.10 6.61 -12.66
C PHE A 122 0.30 7.64 -13.70
N GLY A 123 1.57 8.06 -13.64
CA GLY A 123 2.20 8.89 -14.67
C GLY A 123 3.19 8.10 -15.53
N THR A 124 3.28 8.47 -16.82
CA THR A 124 4.31 8.00 -17.73
C THR A 124 4.52 9.01 -18.85
N GLY A 125 5.75 9.12 -19.36
CA GLY A 125 6.07 10.13 -20.37
C GLY A 125 5.76 11.54 -19.87
N ASN A 126 4.85 12.23 -20.55
CA ASN A 126 4.39 13.57 -20.17
C ASN A 126 2.92 13.59 -19.74
N LYS A 127 2.32 12.42 -19.46
CA LYS A 127 0.91 12.27 -19.19
C LYS A 127 0.66 11.52 -17.90
N SER A 128 -0.58 11.61 -17.44
CA SER A 128 -1.10 10.81 -16.35
C SER A 128 -2.39 10.10 -16.77
N TYR A 129 -2.63 8.95 -16.17
CA TYR A 129 -3.70 8.04 -16.56
C TYR A 129 -4.52 7.60 -15.37
N ILE A 130 -5.83 7.43 -15.57
CA ILE A 130 -6.69 6.68 -14.67
C ILE A 130 -7.23 5.47 -15.42
N TYR A 131 -7.05 4.30 -14.84
CA TYR A 131 -7.65 3.05 -15.27
C TYR A 131 -8.60 2.52 -14.20
N THR A 132 -9.62 1.76 -14.64
CA THR A 132 -10.60 1.16 -13.74
C THR A 132 -10.85 -0.30 -14.09
N ALA A 133 -11.18 -1.11 -13.07
CA ALA A 133 -11.61 -2.49 -13.26
C ALA A 133 -12.62 -2.88 -12.17
N LYS A 134 -13.61 -3.74 -12.52
CA LYS A 134 -14.48 -4.38 -11.53
C LYS A 134 -13.79 -5.57 -10.85
N ASP A 135 -13.03 -6.30 -11.65
CA ASP A 135 -12.21 -7.43 -11.21
C ASP A 135 -10.74 -7.05 -11.41
N PRO A 136 -9.93 -6.95 -10.34
CA PRO A 136 -8.53 -6.56 -10.44
C PRO A 136 -7.66 -7.61 -11.16
N ALA A 137 -8.14 -8.85 -11.30
CA ALA A 137 -7.51 -9.89 -12.12
C ALA A 137 -7.97 -9.86 -13.59
N GLY A 138 -8.97 -9.05 -13.90
CA GLY A 138 -9.56 -8.94 -15.22
C GLY A 138 -8.94 -7.84 -16.09
N LYS A 139 -9.74 -7.39 -17.05
CA LYS A 139 -9.33 -6.31 -17.95
C LYS A 139 -9.51 -4.96 -17.28
N TRP A 140 -8.48 -4.13 -17.36
CA TRP A 140 -8.51 -2.72 -16.97
C TRP A 140 -8.91 -1.84 -18.15
N GLU A 141 -9.72 -0.83 -17.89
CA GLU A 141 -10.21 0.10 -18.91
C GLU A 141 -9.70 1.52 -18.60
N GLN A 142 -9.15 2.17 -19.62
CA GLN A 142 -8.69 3.54 -19.51
C GLN A 142 -9.89 4.48 -19.32
N LYS A 143 -9.94 5.13 -18.18
CA LYS A 143 -11.02 6.06 -17.79
C LYS A 143 -10.70 7.50 -18.17
N LEU A 144 -9.46 7.94 -17.93
CA LEU A 144 -9.03 9.33 -18.16
C LEU A 144 -7.57 9.37 -18.58
N VAL A 145 -7.25 10.31 -19.48
CA VAL A 145 -5.87 10.74 -19.76
C VAL A 145 -5.78 12.23 -19.47
N ILE A 146 -4.73 12.61 -18.77
CA ILE A 146 -4.40 14.00 -18.46
C ILE A 146 -3.10 14.33 -19.20
N ASP A 147 -3.11 15.40 -20.01
CA ASP A 147 -1.95 15.86 -20.78
C ASP A 147 -0.93 16.61 -19.90
N GLU A 148 -0.69 16.08 -18.70
CA GLU A 148 0.27 16.55 -17.72
C GLU A 148 0.79 15.37 -16.90
N TYR A 149 2.09 15.35 -16.62
CA TYR A 149 2.68 14.36 -15.72
C TYR A 149 2.54 14.85 -14.27
N LEU A 150 1.67 14.19 -13.52
CA LEU A 150 1.44 14.45 -12.11
C LEU A 150 2.26 13.45 -11.29
N HIS A 151 3.39 13.92 -10.77
CA HIS A 151 4.45 13.09 -10.19
C HIS A 151 4.00 12.45 -8.87
N ASP A 152 4.29 11.16 -8.68
CA ASP A 152 4.08 10.37 -7.47
C ASP A 152 2.73 10.65 -6.80
N ALA A 153 1.68 10.49 -7.58
CA ALA A 153 0.36 10.94 -7.17
C ALA A 153 -0.44 9.86 -6.45
N SER A 154 -1.26 10.27 -5.50
CA SER A 154 -2.15 9.42 -4.73
C SER A 154 -3.58 9.95 -4.73
N MET A 155 -4.54 9.10 -5.14
CA MET A 155 -5.96 9.40 -5.14
C MET A 155 -6.58 9.23 -3.75
N LEU A 156 -7.59 10.04 -3.47
CA LEU A 156 -8.47 9.91 -2.30
C LEU A 156 -9.92 10.11 -2.71
N PHE A 157 -10.77 9.13 -2.42
CA PHE A 157 -12.22 9.26 -2.44
C PHE A 157 -12.68 9.68 -1.05
N ASP A 158 -13.16 10.91 -0.92
CA ASP A 158 -13.55 11.48 0.37
C ASP A 158 -15.00 11.10 0.72
N ASP A 159 -15.31 11.09 2.02
CA ASP A 159 -16.63 10.76 2.58
C ASP A 159 -17.76 11.69 2.08
N ASP A 160 -17.40 12.89 1.64
CA ASP A 160 -18.37 13.87 1.07
C ASP A 160 -18.59 13.70 -0.45
N GLY A 161 -18.01 12.65 -1.04
CA GLY A 161 -18.14 12.31 -2.46
C GLY A 161 -17.26 13.15 -3.36
N ARG A 162 -16.27 13.88 -2.84
CA ARG A 162 -15.24 14.54 -3.63
C ARG A 162 -14.08 13.59 -3.88
N ILE A 163 -13.39 13.80 -4.98
CA ILE A 163 -12.24 12.98 -5.38
C ILE A 163 -11.02 13.90 -5.48
N TYR A 164 -10.01 13.61 -4.70
CA TYR A 164 -8.79 14.37 -4.65
C TYR A 164 -7.61 13.58 -5.19
N LEU A 165 -6.60 14.30 -5.66
CA LEU A 165 -5.28 13.78 -5.99
C LEU A 165 -4.24 14.64 -5.29
N ALA A 166 -3.41 14.02 -4.45
CA ALA A 166 -2.20 14.64 -3.92
C ALA A 166 -1.01 14.21 -4.79
N TYR A 167 -0.14 15.15 -5.18
CA TYR A 167 0.98 14.88 -6.08
C TYR A 167 2.09 15.91 -5.96
N GLY A 168 3.25 15.57 -6.45
CA GLY A 168 4.35 16.50 -6.62
C GLY A 168 5.70 15.97 -6.16
N ALA A 169 6.74 16.73 -6.51
CA ALA A 169 8.09 16.57 -5.98
C ALA A 169 8.52 17.89 -5.37
N ARG A 170 9.01 17.86 -4.13
CA ARG A 170 9.36 19.02 -3.27
C ARG A 170 8.13 19.85 -2.86
N HIS A 171 7.33 20.27 -3.83
CA HIS A 171 6.07 21.00 -3.62
C HIS A 171 4.91 20.04 -3.78
N ILE A 172 4.19 19.77 -2.71
CA ILE A 172 3.05 18.85 -2.75
C ILE A 172 1.76 19.65 -2.88
N ARG A 173 0.99 19.28 -3.89
CA ARG A 173 -0.28 19.90 -4.25
C ARG A 173 -1.41 18.93 -4.12
N ILE A 174 -2.59 19.45 -3.84
CA ILE A 174 -3.84 18.70 -3.90
C ILE A 174 -4.76 19.36 -4.92
N ILE A 175 -5.29 18.56 -5.82
CA ILE A 175 -6.32 18.96 -6.79
C ILE A 175 -7.56 18.12 -6.61
N GLU A 176 -8.69 18.66 -7.05
CA GLU A 176 -9.98 17.99 -7.05
C GLU A 176 -10.37 17.59 -8.48
N PHE A 177 -10.85 16.36 -8.63
CA PHE A 177 -11.44 15.89 -9.88
C PHE A 177 -12.94 16.19 -9.95
N ASN A 178 -13.49 16.21 -11.15
CA ASN A 178 -14.92 16.05 -11.35
C ASN A 178 -15.39 14.72 -10.76
N LYS A 179 -16.60 14.68 -10.21
CA LYS A 179 -17.16 13.48 -9.55
C LYS A 179 -17.26 12.26 -10.46
N ASP A 180 -17.39 12.46 -11.76
CA ASP A 180 -17.44 11.41 -12.78
C ASP A 180 -16.05 11.03 -13.34
N LEU A 181 -14.98 11.64 -12.81
CA LEU A 181 -13.61 11.50 -13.31
C LEU A 181 -13.47 11.84 -14.80
N SER A 182 -14.24 12.81 -15.30
CA SER A 182 -14.11 13.32 -16.66
C SER A 182 -12.91 14.27 -16.84
N GLY A 183 -12.27 14.68 -15.74
CA GLY A 183 -11.13 15.57 -15.72
C GLY A 183 -10.91 16.23 -14.36
N ILE A 184 -9.92 17.10 -14.28
CA ILE A 184 -9.68 17.97 -13.13
C ILE A 184 -10.83 18.99 -13.07
N ASN A 185 -11.39 19.19 -11.86
CA ASN A 185 -12.45 20.16 -11.64
C ASN A 185 -11.88 21.59 -11.68
N PRO A 186 -12.21 22.41 -12.68
CA PRO A 186 -11.65 23.75 -12.81
C PRO A 186 -12.12 24.72 -11.68
N ASN A 187 -13.22 24.39 -11.01
CA ASN A 187 -13.75 25.14 -9.88
C ASN A 187 -13.53 24.43 -8.53
N GLY A 188 -12.86 23.29 -8.56
CA GLY A 188 -12.54 22.49 -7.37
C GLY A 188 -11.32 23.00 -6.62
N LEU A 189 -10.96 22.25 -5.60
CA LEU A 189 -9.76 22.54 -4.82
C LEU A 189 -8.50 22.42 -5.68
N GLN A 190 -7.66 23.46 -5.64
CA GLN A 190 -6.32 23.44 -6.21
C GLN A 190 -5.40 24.20 -5.25
N VAL A 191 -4.62 23.49 -4.45
CA VAL A 191 -3.83 24.10 -3.39
C VAL A 191 -2.48 23.41 -3.25
N GLU A 192 -1.46 24.20 -2.96
CA GLU A 192 -0.17 23.71 -2.48
C GLU A 192 -0.26 23.56 -0.96
N VAL A 193 -0.10 22.32 -0.46
CA VAL A 193 -0.26 21.98 0.95
C VAL A 193 1.08 21.86 1.68
N ILE A 194 2.14 21.54 0.94
CA ILE A 194 3.51 21.51 1.46
C ILE A 194 4.37 22.33 0.50
N PRO A 195 4.84 23.51 0.93
CA PRO A 195 5.50 24.48 0.04
C PRO A 195 6.97 24.16 -0.27
N GLY A 196 7.38 22.92 -0.03
CA GLY A 196 8.73 22.45 -0.25
C GLY A 196 9.61 22.54 0.98
N GLU A 197 10.45 21.53 1.15
CA GLU A 197 11.53 21.57 2.09
C GLU A 197 12.82 22.08 1.43
N PRO A 198 13.60 22.90 2.10
CA PRO A 198 14.68 23.65 1.46
C PRO A 198 15.85 22.78 1.00
N GLN A 199 15.99 21.53 1.47
CA GLN A 199 17.17 20.71 1.16
C GLN A 199 16.78 19.23 1.03
N GLY A 200 16.83 18.72 -0.21
CA GLY A 200 16.59 17.32 -0.50
C GLY A 200 15.38 17.08 -1.40
N LEU A 201 15.10 15.82 -1.64
CA LEU A 201 13.95 15.36 -2.42
C LEU A 201 12.81 15.01 -1.45
N LEU A 202 11.62 15.50 -1.75
CA LEU A 202 10.37 15.17 -1.05
C LEU A 202 9.37 14.67 -2.11
N GLU A 203 8.98 13.41 -2.04
CA GLU A 203 8.09 12.76 -3.03
C GLU A 203 7.43 11.50 -2.44
N GLY A 204 6.90 10.61 -3.29
CA GLY A 204 6.33 9.32 -2.84
C GLY A 204 5.02 9.49 -2.07
N THR A 205 4.11 10.27 -2.63
CA THR A 205 2.88 10.66 -1.94
C THR A 205 1.92 9.48 -1.78
N HIS A 206 1.46 9.24 -0.53
CA HIS A 206 0.25 8.46 -0.25
C HIS A 206 -0.73 9.32 0.53
N PHE A 207 -2.00 9.32 0.11
CA PHE A 207 -3.04 10.19 0.64
C PHE A 207 -4.19 9.41 1.24
N TYR A 208 -4.49 9.70 2.51
CA TYR A 208 -5.49 8.97 3.30
C TYR A 208 -6.40 9.90 4.08
N LYS A 209 -7.56 9.36 4.46
CA LYS A 209 -8.44 9.95 5.47
C LYS A 209 -8.80 8.90 6.51
N PHE A 210 -8.44 9.15 7.77
CA PHE A 210 -8.73 8.28 8.90
C PHE A 210 -9.32 9.10 10.04
N ASN A 211 -10.43 8.65 10.61
CA ASN A 211 -11.08 9.31 11.75
C ASN A 211 -11.32 10.82 11.52
N GLY A 212 -11.74 11.20 10.32
CA GLY A 212 -12.04 12.57 9.93
C GLY A 212 -10.81 13.46 9.72
N LYS A 213 -9.60 12.93 9.75
CA LYS A 213 -8.36 13.65 9.51
C LYS A 213 -7.68 13.17 8.22
N TYR A 214 -7.00 14.09 7.55
CA TYR A 214 -6.23 13.84 6.34
C TYR A 214 -4.77 13.56 6.69
N TYR A 215 -4.20 12.58 6.01
CA TYR A 215 -2.81 12.17 6.19
C TYR A 215 -2.13 12.07 4.83
N LEU A 216 -0.93 12.64 4.75
CA LEU A 216 -0.01 12.43 3.63
C LEU A 216 1.23 11.75 4.16
N THR A 217 1.62 10.63 3.56
CA THR A 217 2.96 10.07 3.80
C THR A 217 3.83 10.37 2.60
N LEU A 218 5.07 10.75 2.87
CA LEU A 218 6.06 11.18 1.87
C LEU A 218 7.42 10.64 2.27
N ILE A 219 8.26 10.38 1.28
CA ILE A 219 9.68 10.22 1.54
C ILE A 219 10.36 11.59 1.54
N TRP A 220 11.33 11.74 2.40
CA TRP A 220 12.28 12.82 2.36
C TRP A 220 13.69 12.27 2.27
N TRP A 221 14.43 12.70 1.26
CA TRP A 221 15.83 12.33 1.09
C TRP A 221 16.69 13.59 1.18
N PRO A 222 17.18 13.93 2.39
CA PRO A 222 18.05 15.07 2.59
C PRO A 222 19.40 14.84 1.91
N GLU A 223 20.03 15.93 1.47
CA GLU A 223 21.35 15.86 0.90
C GLU A 223 22.35 15.30 1.92
N GLY A 224 23.05 14.21 1.56
CA GLY A 224 24.00 13.51 2.44
C GLY A 224 23.39 12.69 3.56
N GLY A 225 22.07 12.58 3.60
CA GLY A 225 21.32 11.77 4.58
C GLY A 225 20.71 10.51 4.00
N ILE A 226 19.96 9.80 4.84
CA ILE A 226 19.19 8.61 4.45
C ILE A 226 17.74 9.00 4.11
N ARG A 227 17.09 8.20 3.29
CA ARG A 227 15.65 8.32 3.05
C ARG A 227 14.90 8.16 4.36
N THR A 228 13.93 9.03 4.57
CA THR A 228 13.16 9.12 5.80
C THR A 228 11.69 9.16 5.44
N GLN A 229 10.86 8.37 6.11
CA GLN A 229 9.42 8.40 5.94
C GLN A 229 8.83 9.48 6.84
N LEU A 230 8.14 10.44 6.23
CA LEU A 230 7.40 11.50 6.90
C LEU A 230 5.90 11.21 6.86
N CYS A 231 5.19 11.66 7.87
CA CYS A 231 3.73 11.70 7.91
C CYS A 231 3.28 13.14 8.23
N PHE A 232 2.39 13.64 7.40
CA PHE A 232 1.76 14.95 7.54
C PHE A 232 0.28 14.73 7.88
N ARG A 233 -0.25 15.46 8.83
CA ARG A 233 -1.63 15.33 9.29
C ARG A 233 -2.34 16.70 9.32
N SER A 234 -3.61 16.72 8.92
CA SER A 234 -4.45 17.90 8.99
C SER A 234 -5.91 17.56 9.31
N ASP A 235 -6.64 18.51 9.88
CA ASP A 235 -8.11 18.43 10.04
C ASP A 235 -8.86 18.82 8.74
N LYS A 236 -8.16 19.42 7.78
CA LYS A 236 -8.72 19.88 6.50
C LYS A 236 -7.89 19.38 5.34
N VAL A 237 -8.53 19.04 4.25
CA VAL A 237 -7.86 18.63 3.00
C VAL A 237 -6.86 19.68 2.51
N SER A 238 -7.16 20.96 2.70
CA SER A 238 -6.29 22.10 2.32
C SER A 238 -5.21 22.45 3.33
N GLY A 239 -5.09 21.71 4.43
CA GLY A 239 -4.15 22.02 5.49
C GLY A 239 -4.66 23.07 6.52
N PRO A 240 -3.77 23.63 7.36
CA PRO A 240 -2.34 23.33 7.39
C PRO A 240 -2.02 21.90 7.87
N TYR A 241 -0.91 21.35 7.39
CA TYR A 241 -0.45 20.02 7.75
C TYR A 241 0.68 20.09 8.77
N GLU A 242 0.56 19.28 9.83
CA GLU A 242 1.60 19.07 10.84
C GLU A 242 2.43 17.85 10.46
N MET A 243 3.76 17.99 10.46
CA MET A 243 4.69 16.94 10.04
C MET A 243 5.26 16.18 11.23
N LYS A 244 5.45 14.87 11.05
CA LYS A 244 6.18 13.99 11.97
C LYS A 244 7.00 12.98 11.16
N THR A 245 8.25 12.76 11.56
CA THR A 245 9.05 11.62 11.11
C THR A 245 8.50 10.33 11.73
N ILE A 246 8.20 9.33 10.93
CA ILE A 246 7.69 8.04 11.38
C ILE A 246 8.69 6.91 11.23
N LEU A 247 9.62 7.00 10.25
CA LEU A 247 10.70 6.05 10.08
C LEU A 247 11.94 6.78 9.56
N SER A 248 13.08 6.56 10.21
CA SER A 248 14.39 7.05 9.79
C SER A 248 15.42 6.00 10.18
N ASP A 249 15.54 4.98 9.33
CA ASP A 249 16.43 3.84 9.57
C ASP A 249 16.87 3.29 8.20
N ASP A 250 18.10 2.86 8.09
CA ASP A 250 18.61 2.19 6.89
C ASP A 250 18.51 0.66 6.98
N LEU A 251 18.09 0.13 8.11
CA LEU A 251 18.02 -1.32 8.41
C LEU A 251 19.30 -2.08 8.04
N GLY A 252 20.46 -1.38 8.04
CA GLY A 252 21.75 -1.93 7.64
C GLY A 252 21.98 -1.99 6.12
N TYR A 253 21.13 -1.34 5.31
CA TYR A 253 21.25 -1.28 3.85
C TYR A 253 21.97 -0.01 3.37
N ALA A 254 23.24 0.12 3.72
CA ALA A 254 24.19 1.02 3.05
C ALA A 254 23.71 2.47 2.78
N ASN A 255 23.20 3.17 3.80
CA ASN A 255 22.91 4.60 3.78
C ASN A 255 21.78 5.06 2.85
N HIS A 256 20.90 4.19 2.41
CA HIS A 256 19.79 4.60 1.55
C HIS A 256 18.51 4.88 2.32
N GLY A 257 18.36 4.31 3.50
CA GLY A 257 17.13 4.40 4.29
C GLY A 257 15.95 3.63 3.69
N VAL A 258 14.97 3.33 4.53
CA VAL A 258 13.74 2.64 4.15
C VAL A 258 12.62 3.68 4.13
N ALA A 259 12.00 3.87 2.98
CA ALA A 259 10.91 4.82 2.81
C ALA A 259 10.07 4.51 1.56
N GLN A 260 9.02 5.29 1.34
CA GLN A 260 7.96 5.13 0.34
C GLN A 260 7.05 3.94 0.67
N GLY A 261 6.75 3.81 1.96
CA GLY A 261 5.74 2.88 2.46
C GLY A 261 4.35 3.50 2.47
N CYS A 262 3.34 2.64 2.41
CA CYS A 262 1.94 2.97 2.57
C CYS A 262 1.40 2.46 3.91
N PHE A 263 0.24 2.95 4.33
CA PHE A 263 -0.49 2.40 5.47
C PHE A 263 -1.49 1.35 5.00
N ILE A 264 -1.51 0.22 5.68
CA ILE A 264 -2.47 -0.84 5.44
C ILE A 264 -3.03 -1.38 6.77
N ASP A 265 -4.34 -1.60 6.82
CA ASP A 265 -5.00 -2.25 7.94
C ASP A 265 -5.24 -3.72 7.66
N THR A 266 -5.42 -4.49 8.73
CA THR A 266 -5.89 -5.87 8.66
C THR A 266 -7.38 -5.95 9.02
N GLU A 267 -7.99 -7.10 8.75
CA GLU A 267 -9.37 -7.39 9.16
C GLU A 267 -9.52 -7.35 10.70
N ALA A 268 -8.47 -7.64 11.44
CA ALA A 268 -8.41 -7.53 12.89
C ALA A 268 -8.26 -6.08 13.40
N GLY A 269 -8.06 -5.12 12.50
CA GLY A 269 -7.88 -3.70 12.83
C GLY A 269 -6.45 -3.33 13.24
N GLU A 270 -5.50 -4.18 12.97
CA GLU A 270 -4.07 -3.87 13.12
C GLU A 270 -3.60 -3.04 11.92
N TRP A 271 -2.57 -2.21 12.11
CA TRP A 271 -2.00 -1.34 11.10
C TRP A 271 -0.52 -1.62 10.87
N TYR A 272 -0.15 -1.64 9.62
CA TYR A 272 1.22 -1.84 9.15
C TYR A 272 1.65 -0.71 8.22
#